data_ee42ce82f11bd33c3898ee92dfe5329c
#
_entry.id   ee42ce82f11bd33c3898ee92dfe5329c
#
_cell.length_a   1.000
_cell.length_b   1.000
_cell.length_c   1.000
_cell.angle_alpha   90.00
_cell.angle_beta   90.00
_cell.angle_gamma   90.00
#
_symmetry.space_group_name_H-M   'P 1'
#
loop_
_entity.id
_entity.type
_entity.pdbx_description
1 polymer ?
#
loop_
_entity_poly.entity_id
_entity_poly.type
_entity_poly.pdbx_seq_one_letter_code
_entity_poly.pdbx_strand_id
1 'polypeptide(L)'
;DPYTGKLIHFVRGVKTSMAVQIDHVVALSNAWGTGAQKISDTSRYQLANDPLNLLAVDGPTNASKSDKDASQFLPRAAYRCKYVARQLAVKRKYKLWVTSSEKSSMVRVLNTCPKQNLP
;
A
#
# COMPACT_ATOMS: atom_id res chain seq x y z
N ASP A 1 11.54 -3.15 8.32
CA ASP A 1 10.83 -2.93 7.06
C ASP A 1 9.71 -3.95 6.90
N PRO A 2 8.46 -3.50 6.80
CA PRO A 2 7.32 -4.44 6.69
C PRO A 2 7.32 -5.24 5.39
N TYR A 3 7.86 -4.72 4.29
CA TYR A 3 7.80 -5.40 3.00
C TYR A 3 8.80 -6.54 2.87
N THR A 4 9.99 -6.39 3.44
CA THR A 4 11.06 -7.40 3.33
C THR A 4 11.37 -8.10 4.64
N GLY A 5 10.97 -7.54 5.77
CA GLY A 5 11.33 -8.00 7.10
C GLY A 5 12.74 -7.63 7.53
N LYS A 6 13.48 -6.87 6.73
CA LYS A 6 14.84 -6.47 7.07
C LYS A 6 14.85 -5.38 8.14
N LEU A 7 15.83 -5.45 9.04
CA LEU A 7 16.16 -4.34 9.90
C LEU A 7 17.04 -3.36 9.12
N ILE A 8 16.55 -2.13 8.98
CA ILE A 8 17.27 -1.08 8.24
C ILE A 8 17.73 -0.02 9.23
N HIS A 9 19.03 0.18 9.34
CA HIS A 9 19.60 1.28 10.08
C HIS A 9 19.62 2.51 9.18
N PHE A 10 18.59 3.34 9.33
CA PHE A 10 18.47 4.54 8.52
C PHE A 10 19.32 5.66 9.13
N VAL A 11 20.24 6.19 8.32
CA VAL A 11 21.00 7.40 8.64
C VAL A 11 20.62 8.45 7.60
N ARG A 12 20.11 9.57 8.07
CA ARG A 12 19.74 10.68 7.20
C ARG A 12 20.98 11.24 6.48
N GLY A 13 20.91 11.29 5.15
CA GLY A 13 22.02 11.81 4.33
C GLY A 13 21.76 11.67 2.85
N VAL A 14 22.54 12.39 2.04
CA VAL A 14 22.35 12.44 0.58
C VAL A 14 22.48 11.06 -0.07
N LYS A 15 23.41 10.21 0.44
CA LYS A 15 23.67 8.88 -0.12
C LYS A 15 22.82 7.77 0.52
N THR A 16 22.20 8.03 1.67
CA THR A 16 21.52 7.01 2.47
C THR A 16 20.01 7.21 2.56
N SER A 17 19.50 8.39 2.21
CA SER A 17 18.07 8.71 2.28
C SER A 17 17.22 7.83 1.39
N MET A 18 17.79 7.24 0.34
CA MET A 18 17.08 6.31 -0.56
C MET A 18 16.92 4.91 0.02
N ALA A 19 17.57 4.59 1.14
CA ALA A 19 17.46 3.27 1.77
C ALA A 19 16.08 3.02 2.35
N VAL A 20 15.41 4.08 2.82
CA VAL A 20 14.04 4.03 3.32
C VAL A 20 13.22 5.09 2.59
N GLN A 21 12.08 4.68 2.07
CA GLN A 21 11.16 5.57 1.35
C GLN A 21 9.77 5.45 1.94
N ILE A 22 8.97 6.51 1.77
CA ILE A 22 7.55 6.48 2.14
C ILE A 22 6.77 6.00 0.93
N ASP A 23 6.10 4.86 1.08
CA ASP A 23 5.23 4.29 0.07
C ASP A 23 3.78 4.67 0.32
N HIS A 24 3.05 4.97 -0.75
CA HIS A 24 1.60 4.96 -0.73
C HIS A 24 1.14 3.50 -0.88
N VAL A 25 0.56 2.93 0.16
CA VAL A 25 0.15 1.51 0.17
C VAL A 25 -0.81 1.23 -0.99
N VAL A 26 -1.80 2.09 -1.18
CA VAL A 26 -2.56 2.18 -2.43
C VAL A 26 -1.87 3.24 -3.28
N ALA A 27 -1.20 2.82 -4.35
CA ALA A 27 -0.50 3.72 -5.25
C ALA A 27 -1.46 4.79 -5.77
N LEU A 28 -0.99 6.04 -5.88
CA LEU A 28 -1.87 7.15 -6.25
C LEU A 28 -2.47 6.98 -7.65
N SER A 29 -1.74 6.38 -8.60
CA SER A 29 -2.29 6.09 -9.92
C SER A 29 -3.36 4.99 -9.88
N ASN A 30 -3.19 3.98 -9.03
CA ASN A 30 -4.23 2.97 -8.79
C ASN A 30 -5.47 3.62 -8.16
N ALA A 31 -5.29 4.47 -7.16
CA ALA A 31 -6.39 5.22 -6.54
C ALA A 31 -7.15 6.04 -7.60
N TRP A 32 -6.43 6.75 -8.45
CA TRP A 32 -7.03 7.55 -9.53
C TRP A 32 -7.90 6.70 -10.44
N GLY A 33 -7.37 5.55 -10.91
CA GLY A 33 -8.09 4.62 -11.79
C GLY A 33 -9.24 3.89 -11.13
N THR A 34 -9.30 3.86 -9.79
CA THR A 34 -10.32 3.13 -9.02
C THR A 34 -11.23 4.06 -8.21
N GLY A 35 -11.38 5.30 -8.62
CA GLY A 35 -12.41 6.20 -8.12
C GLY A 35 -11.93 7.54 -7.58
N ALA A 36 -10.63 7.76 -7.36
CA ALA A 36 -10.15 9.02 -6.80
C ALA A 36 -10.45 10.23 -7.71
N GLN A 37 -10.57 10.03 -9.01
CA GLN A 37 -10.97 11.07 -9.94
C GLN A 37 -12.40 11.59 -9.71
N LYS A 38 -13.23 10.81 -8.99
CA LYS A 38 -14.64 11.15 -8.70
C LYS A 38 -14.85 11.76 -7.32
N ILE A 39 -13.83 11.78 -6.47
CA ILE A 39 -13.92 12.41 -5.14
C ILE A 39 -13.40 13.84 -5.20
N SER A 40 -13.63 14.62 -4.14
CA SER A 40 -13.21 16.02 -4.11
C SER A 40 -11.70 16.19 -4.07
N ASP A 41 -11.21 17.35 -4.46
CA ASP A 41 -9.78 17.70 -4.36
C ASP A 41 -9.29 17.60 -2.91
N THR A 42 -10.11 18.02 -1.94
CA THR A 42 -9.80 17.89 -0.51
C THR A 42 -9.63 16.44 -0.11
N SER A 43 -10.52 15.55 -0.55
CA SER A 43 -10.41 14.12 -0.27
C SER A 43 -9.19 13.49 -0.93
N ARG A 44 -8.85 13.89 -2.16
CA ARG A 44 -7.63 13.42 -2.84
C ARG A 44 -6.37 13.85 -2.07
N TYR A 45 -6.34 15.09 -1.61
CA TYR A 45 -5.22 15.58 -0.80
C TYR A 45 -5.10 14.77 0.50
N GLN A 46 -6.21 14.52 1.17
CA GLN A 46 -6.23 13.71 2.39
C GLN A 46 -5.72 12.28 2.14
N LEU A 47 -6.17 11.66 1.05
CA LEU A 47 -5.72 10.32 0.65
C LEU A 47 -4.21 10.26 0.47
N ALA A 48 -3.63 11.25 -0.21
CA ALA A 48 -2.20 11.30 -0.48
C ALA A 48 -1.35 11.54 0.77
N ASN A 49 -1.94 12.10 1.82
CA ASN A 49 -1.24 12.47 3.06
C ASN A 49 -1.73 11.68 4.29
N ASP A 50 -2.62 10.70 4.09
CA ASP A 50 -3.18 9.92 5.19
C ASP A 50 -2.14 8.92 5.70
N PRO A 51 -1.81 8.93 7.02
CA PRO A 51 -0.93 7.92 7.60
C PRO A 51 -1.39 6.49 7.35
N LEU A 52 -2.69 6.25 7.18
CA LEU A 52 -3.21 4.93 6.82
C LEU A 52 -2.67 4.45 5.48
N ASN A 53 -2.40 5.38 4.55
CA ASN A 53 -1.87 5.10 3.22
C ASN A 53 -0.37 5.32 3.09
N LEU A 54 0.31 5.68 4.16
CA LEU A 54 1.75 5.96 4.15
C LEU A 54 2.49 4.94 4.99
N LEU A 55 3.58 4.39 4.44
CA LEU A 55 4.35 3.36 5.10
C LEU A 55 5.83 3.54 4.76
N ALA A 56 6.68 3.60 5.79
CA ALA A 56 8.13 3.64 5.60
C ALA A 56 8.64 2.24 5.26
N VAL A 57 9.25 2.07 4.12
CA VAL A 57 9.65 0.76 3.59
C VAL A 57 11.02 0.81 2.94
N ASP A 58 11.59 -0.38 2.68
CA ASP A 58 12.81 -0.56 1.92
C ASP A 58 12.73 0.18 0.58
N GLY A 59 13.70 1.07 0.33
CA GLY A 59 13.70 1.91 -0.88
C GLY A 59 13.71 1.10 -2.18
N PRO A 60 14.63 0.14 -2.36
CA PRO A 60 14.64 -0.70 -3.57
C PRO A 60 13.34 -1.47 -3.79
N THR A 61 12.74 -1.99 -2.73
CA THR A 61 11.45 -2.70 -2.82
C THR A 61 10.33 -1.74 -3.23
N ASN A 62 10.33 -0.52 -2.67
CA ASN A 62 9.36 0.52 -3.05
C ASN A 62 9.52 0.89 -4.53
N ALA A 63 10.73 1.05 -5.01
CA ALA A 63 10.99 1.33 -6.42
C ALA A 63 10.49 0.19 -7.32
N SER A 64 10.67 -1.05 -6.91
CA SER A 64 10.17 -2.23 -7.62
C SER A 64 8.64 -2.31 -7.60
N LYS A 65 8.00 -1.96 -6.48
CA LYS A 65 6.54 -1.88 -6.39
C LYS A 65 5.99 -0.85 -7.36
N SER A 66 6.61 0.34 -7.43
CA SER A 66 6.14 1.42 -8.28
C SER A 66 4.64 1.68 -8.08
N ASP A 67 3.84 1.71 -9.15
CA ASP A 67 2.39 1.93 -9.11
C ASP A 67 1.57 0.63 -9.15
N LYS A 68 2.20 -0.50 -8.92
CA LYS A 68 1.55 -1.81 -8.99
C LYS A 68 0.47 -1.97 -7.92
N ASP A 69 -0.64 -2.60 -8.31
CA ASP A 69 -1.70 -2.97 -7.40
C ASP A 69 -1.44 -4.34 -6.75
N ALA A 70 -2.37 -4.81 -5.90
CA ALA A 70 -2.21 -6.07 -5.18
C ALA A 70 -2.25 -7.31 -6.08
N SER A 71 -2.65 -7.20 -7.34
CA SER A 71 -2.55 -8.29 -8.32
C SER A 71 -1.16 -8.42 -8.93
N GLN A 72 -0.33 -7.39 -8.79
CA GLN A 72 0.98 -7.27 -9.43
C GLN A 72 2.13 -7.23 -8.43
N PHE A 73 1.86 -6.79 -7.22
CA PHE A 73 2.83 -6.73 -6.13
C PHE A 73 2.19 -7.14 -4.81
N LEU A 74 2.87 -8.03 -4.09
CA LEU A 74 2.59 -8.35 -2.69
C LEU A 74 3.89 -8.35 -1.91
N PRO A 75 3.90 -7.87 -0.67
CA PRO A 75 5.08 -7.93 0.18
C PRO A 75 5.36 -9.37 0.62
N ARG A 76 6.36 -9.56 1.49
CA ARG A 76 6.67 -10.87 2.07
C ARG A 76 5.43 -11.50 2.70
N ALA A 77 5.38 -12.84 2.72
CA ALA A 77 4.19 -13.59 3.16
C ALA A 77 3.69 -13.18 4.55
N ALA A 78 4.58 -12.93 5.49
CA ALA A 78 4.21 -12.57 6.86
C ALA A 78 3.47 -11.23 6.98
N TYR A 79 3.59 -10.35 5.98
CA TYR A 79 2.93 -9.04 5.99
C TYR A 79 1.71 -8.95 5.06
N ARG A 80 1.49 -9.93 4.20
CA ARG A 80 0.46 -9.85 3.15
C ARG A 80 -0.94 -9.62 3.68
N CYS A 81 -1.31 -10.28 4.75
CA CYS A 81 -2.64 -10.12 5.35
C CYS A 81 -2.86 -8.68 5.84
N LYS A 82 -1.90 -8.14 6.56
CA LYS A 82 -1.95 -6.74 7.03
C LYS A 82 -1.93 -5.77 5.86
N TYR A 83 -1.13 -6.05 4.85
CA TYR A 83 -1.01 -5.21 3.66
C TYR A 83 -2.35 -5.11 2.91
N VAL A 84 -2.98 -6.26 2.64
CA VAL A 84 -4.27 -6.30 1.95
C VAL A 84 -5.36 -5.63 2.79
N ALA A 85 -5.40 -5.91 4.09
CA ALA A 85 -6.35 -5.28 5.01
C ALA A 85 -6.18 -3.75 5.00
N ARG A 86 -4.94 -3.27 4.99
CA ARG A 86 -4.63 -1.84 4.95
C ARG A 86 -5.07 -1.20 3.64
N GLN A 87 -4.83 -1.85 2.50
CA GLN A 87 -5.32 -1.37 1.21
C GLN A 87 -6.84 -1.27 1.18
N LEU A 88 -7.54 -2.27 1.69
CA LEU A 88 -8.99 -2.26 1.75
C LEU A 88 -9.52 -1.15 2.67
N ALA A 89 -8.87 -0.92 3.81
CA ALA A 89 -9.23 0.16 4.71
C ALA A 89 -9.10 1.54 4.04
N VAL A 90 -8.03 1.77 3.29
CA VAL A 90 -7.83 3.01 2.51
C VAL A 90 -8.93 3.15 1.47
N LYS A 91 -9.15 2.12 0.67
CA LYS A 91 -10.16 2.16 -0.39
C LYS A 91 -11.57 2.38 0.16
N ARG A 92 -11.92 1.73 1.27
CA ARG A 92 -13.20 1.94 1.95
C ARG A 92 -13.35 3.38 2.44
N LYS A 93 -12.31 3.91 3.09
CA LYS A 93 -12.33 5.27 3.65
C LYS A 93 -12.58 6.33 2.58
N TYR A 94 -12.00 6.14 1.40
CA TYR A 94 -12.06 7.11 0.31
C TYR A 94 -13.05 6.72 -0.79
N LYS A 95 -13.89 5.71 -0.57
CA LYS A 95 -14.93 5.26 -1.50
C LYS A 95 -14.36 4.86 -2.86
N LEU A 96 -13.18 4.22 -2.84
CA LEU A 96 -12.56 3.64 -4.01
C LEU A 96 -13.05 2.20 -4.20
N TRP A 97 -12.89 1.67 -5.41
CA TRP A 97 -13.20 0.27 -5.69
C TRP A 97 -11.94 -0.54 -5.95
N VAL A 98 -12.11 -1.86 -6.04
CA VAL A 98 -11.06 -2.79 -6.46
C VAL A 98 -11.38 -3.30 -7.85
N THR A 99 -10.34 -3.54 -8.67
CA THR A 99 -10.51 -4.24 -9.93
C THR A 99 -10.78 -5.72 -9.67
N SER A 100 -11.25 -6.46 -10.68
CA SER A 100 -11.47 -7.91 -10.53
C SER A 100 -10.15 -8.64 -10.28
N SER A 101 -9.03 -8.21 -10.87
CA SER A 101 -7.71 -8.78 -10.63
C SER A 101 -7.24 -8.54 -9.21
N GLU A 102 -7.40 -7.32 -8.69
CA GLU A 102 -7.11 -7.00 -7.30
C GLU A 102 -7.94 -7.86 -6.36
N LYS A 103 -9.24 -7.96 -6.60
CA LYS A 103 -10.15 -8.74 -5.77
C LYS A 103 -9.72 -10.21 -5.69
N SER A 104 -9.38 -10.81 -6.82
CA SER A 104 -8.93 -12.21 -6.86
C SER A 104 -7.69 -12.42 -6.01
N SER A 105 -6.70 -11.54 -6.13
CA SER A 105 -5.47 -11.59 -5.33
C SER A 105 -5.74 -11.37 -3.84
N MET A 106 -6.54 -10.36 -3.52
CA MET A 106 -6.86 -10.01 -2.13
C MET A 106 -7.64 -11.14 -1.43
N VAL A 107 -8.62 -11.74 -2.10
CA VAL A 107 -9.37 -12.88 -1.56
C VAL A 107 -8.44 -14.05 -1.27
N ARG A 108 -7.53 -14.35 -2.19
CA ARG A 108 -6.55 -15.43 -2.00
C ARG A 108 -5.69 -15.21 -0.76
N VAL A 109 -5.23 -13.97 -0.57
CA VAL A 109 -4.43 -13.62 0.62
C VAL A 109 -5.28 -13.73 1.89
N LEU A 110 -6.48 -13.13 1.91
CA LEU A 110 -7.31 -13.09 3.11
C LEU A 110 -7.84 -14.47 3.51
N ASN A 111 -7.97 -15.41 2.57
CA ASN A 111 -8.33 -16.79 2.89
C ASN A 111 -7.27 -17.48 3.77
N THR A 112 -6.03 -16.99 3.79
CA THR A 112 -4.98 -17.51 4.67
C THR A 112 -5.05 -16.93 6.09
N CYS A 113 -5.87 -15.92 6.32
CA CYS A 113 -5.95 -15.18 7.58
C CYS A 113 -7.39 -14.71 7.86
N PRO A 114 -8.34 -15.65 8.08
CA PRO A 114 -9.77 -15.32 8.20
C PRO A 114 -10.10 -14.41 9.39
N LYS A 115 -9.18 -14.28 10.35
CA LYS A 115 -9.36 -13.41 11.53
C LYS A 115 -8.69 -12.04 11.39
N GLN A 116 -8.12 -11.71 10.22
CA GLN A 116 -7.48 -10.43 10.00
C GLN A 116 -8.51 -9.30 10.02
N ASN A 117 -8.31 -8.33 10.89
CA ASN A 117 -9.15 -7.13 10.97
C ASN A 117 -8.60 -6.02 10.08
N LEU A 118 -9.48 -5.09 9.68
CA LEU A 118 -9.07 -3.82 9.08
C LEU A 118 -8.39 -2.95 10.15
N PRO A 119 -7.34 -2.24 9.79
CA PRO A 119 -6.70 -1.29 10.70
C PRO A 119 -7.58 -0.12 11.07
#